data_55531fbd1a49c3cd276e68cab139d07d
#
_entry.id   55531fbd1a49c3cd276e68cab139d07d
#
_cell.length_a   1.000
_cell.length_b   1.000
_cell.length_c   1.000
_cell.angle_alpha   90.00
_cell.angle_beta   90.00
_cell.angle_gamma   90.00
#
_symmetry.space_group_name_H-M   'P 1'
#
loop_
_entity.id
_entity.type
_entity.pdbx_description
1 polymer ?
#
loop_
_entity_poly.entity_id
_entity_poly.type
_entity_poly.pdbx_seq_one_letter_code
_entity_poly.pdbx_strand_id
1 'polypeptide(L)'
;YIQTHLSENKGEVDFVRTLYPDCPDYLSVYEKYGLLTDRTLLAHAIHLSDSERKRIAKAQAIAVHCPTSNGFLGSGLYEMEKANEAGMQTVIGTDIGGGTSFSIFHTLGASYQVQQLNNYPMSAFEAFYKATLGSAKSLHLDQEIGSFLPGRMADFIVVDYSSTFAQLYRYEYLKRTKAWNIENLLFGLMTHADDRAVRATYIAGQCVHER
;
A
#
# COMPACT_ATOMS: atom_id res chain seq x y z
N TYR A 1 -13.24 -1.79 12.94
CA TYR A 1 -11.96 -2.31 12.40
C TYR A 1 -10.97 -2.52 13.53
N ILE A 2 -10.07 -3.49 13.34
CA ILE A 2 -8.92 -3.76 14.19
C ILE A 2 -7.67 -3.42 13.37
N GLN A 3 -6.73 -2.69 13.94
CA GLN A 3 -5.44 -2.42 13.31
C GLN A 3 -4.33 -2.83 14.26
N THR A 4 -3.39 -3.63 13.76
CA THR A 4 -2.26 -4.14 14.54
C THR A 4 -1.06 -4.45 13.64
N HIS A 5 0.11 -4.68 14.25
CA HIS A 5 1.31 -5.16 13.56
C HIS A 5 1.31 -6.69 13.48
N LEU A 6 1.93 -7.25 12.46
CA LEU A 6 2.14 -8.69 12.32
C LEU A 6 3.48 -8.97 11.64
N SER A 7 4.34 -9.73 12.32
CA SER A 7 5.55 -10.32 11.73
C SER A 7 6.40 -9.30 10.96
N GLU A 8 6.63 -8.12 11.56
CA GLU A 8 7.40 -7.04 10.96
C GLU A 8 8.88 -7.39 10.88
N ASN A 9 9.47 -7.89 11.97
CA ASN A 9 10.86 -8.29 12.02
C ASN A 9 11.07 -9.61 12.77
N LYS A 10 12.21 -10.26 12.49
CA LYS A 10 12.48 -11.60 13.05
C LYS A 10 12.57 -11.61 14.57
N GLY A 11 13.16 -10.56 15.16
CA GLY A 11 13.28 -10.45 16.62
C GLY A 11 11.91 -10.34 17.30
N GLU A 12 10.97 -9.60 16.70
CA GLU A 12 9.57 -9.55 17.13
C GLU A 12 8.91 -10.92 17.06
N VAL A 13 9.03 -11.62 15.94
CA VAL A 13 8.46 -12.97 15.76
C VAL A 13 8.99 -13.94 16.82
N ASP A 14 10.30 -13.93 17.07
CA ASP A 14 10.92 -14.77 18.08
C ASP A 14 10.46 -14.40 19.50
N PHE A 15 10.31 -13.12 19.79
CA PHE A 15 9.81 -12.65 21.09
C PHE A 15 8.36 -13.08 21.33
N VAL A 16 7.47 -12.92 20.33
CA VAL A 16 6.08 -13.39 20.42
C VAL A 16 6.01 -14.89 20.67
N ARG A 17 6.88 -15.68 20.03
CA ARG A 17 6.96 -17.13 20.30
C ARG A 17 7.29 -17.45 21.76
N THR A 18 8.12 -16.63 22.42
CA THR A 18 8.41 -16.82 23.85
C THR A 18 7.24 -16.46 24.75
N LEU A 19 6.43 -15.46 24.36
CA LEU A 19 5.25 -15.05 25.13
C LEU A 19 4.05 -16.00 24.97
N TYR A 20 3.96 -16.63 23.80
CA TYR A 20 2.83 -17.51 23.45
C TYR A 20 3.32 -18.90 22.97
N PRO A 21 3.97 -19.69 23.85
CA PRO A 21 4.58 -20.97 23.46
C PRO A 21 3.57 -22.00 22.96
N ASP A 22 2.29 -21.86 23.31
CA ASP A 22 1.19 -22.72 22.84
C ASP A 22 0.66 -22.35 21.47
N CYS A 23 1.08 -21.22 20.90
CA CYS A 23 0.69 -20.78 19.56
C CYS A 23 1.75 -21.20 18.54
N PRO A 24 1.38 -21.89 17.45
CA PRO A 24 2.35 -22.39 16.45
C PRO A 24 3.08 -21.29 15.69
N ASP A 25 2.47 -20.12 15.56
CA ASP A 25 3.03 -18.93 14.90
C ASP A 25 2.41 -17.63 15.42
N TYR A 26 2.91 -16.48 14.94
CA TYR A 26 2.44 -15.17 15.41
C TYR A 26 0.96 -14.93 15.05
N LEU A 27 0.53 -15.27 13.83
CA LEU A 27 -0.86 -15.11 13.41
C LEU A 27 -1.83 -15.87 14.32
N SER A 28 -1.44 -17.06 14.80
CA SER A 28 -2.24 -17.89 15.68
C SER A 28 -2.58 -17.21 17.00
N VAL A 29 -1.78 -16.25 17.45
CA VAL A 29 -2.11 -15.44 18.63
C VAL A 29 -3.38 -14.62 18.37
N TYR A 30 -3.46 -13.95 17.21
CA TYR A 30 -4.64 -13.18 16.84
C TYR A 30 -5.87 -14.08 16.60
N GLU A 31 -5.67 -15.25 15.99
CA GLU A 31 -6.74 -16.24 15.81
C GLU A 31 -7.30 -16.72 17.15
N LYS A 32 -6.43 -17.03 18.11
CA LYS A 32 -6.80 -17.48 19.46
C LYS A 32 -7.73 -16.50 20.18
N TYR A 33 -7.53 -15.21 19.96
CA TYR A 33 -8.34 -14.15 20.57
C TYR A 33 -9.46 -13.61 19.68
N GLY A 34 -9.74 -14.26 18.53
CA GLY A 34 -10.82 -13.87 17.63
C GLY A 34 -10.57 -12.53 16.93
N LEU A 35 -9.31 -12.11 16.80
CA LEU A 35 -8.93 -10.82 16.23
C LEU A 35 -8.64 -10.89 14.72
N LEU A 36 -8.62 -12.10 14.12
CA LEU A 36 -8.42 -12.29 12.69
C LEU A 36 -9.76 -12.35 11.97
N THR A 37 -10.18 -11.24 11.37
CA THR A 37 -11.47 -11.07 10.68
C THR A 37 -11.28 -10.29 9.37
N ASP A 38 -12.34 -10.18 8.57
CA ASP A 38 -12.40 -9.33 7.35
C ASP A 38 -12.30 -7.81 7.63
N ARG A 39 -12.26 -7.42 8.90
CA ARG A 39 -12.09 -6.03 9.36
C ARG A 39 -10.77 -5.83 10.12
N THR A 40 -9.82 -6.74 9.95
CA THR A 40 -8.52 -6.67 10.60
C THR A 40 -7.46 -6.23 9.61
N LEU A 41 -6.74 -5.16 9.94
CA LEU A 41 -5.59 -4.65 9.21
C LEU A 41 -4.31 -5.11 9.91
N LEU A 42 -3.49 -5.84 9.17
CA LEU A 42 -2.23 -6.43 9.64
C LEU A 42 -1.07 -5.67 8.98
N ALA A 43 -0.49 -4.72 9.71
CA ALA A 43 0.62 -3.93 9.21
C ALA A 43 1.88 -4.79 9.04
N HIS A 44 2.69 -4.44 8.05
CA HIS A 44 3.94 -5.06 7.64
C HIS A 44 3.79 -6.46 7.04
N ALA A 45 3.40 -7.47 7.81
CA ALA A 45 3.15 -8.86 7.35
C ALA A 45 4.28 -9.43 6.48
N ILE A 46 5.56 -9.18 6.89
CA ILE A 46 6.75 -9.49 6.08
C ILE A 46 7.16 -10.95 6.24
N HIS A 47 7.37 -11.38 7.50
CA HIS A 47 7.94 -12.69 7.82
C HIS A 47 6.85 -13.75 8.01
N LEU A 48 5.99 -13.91 7.00
CA LEU A 48 4.90 -14.88 7.01
C LEU A 48 5.32 -16.20 6.33
N SER A 49 4.87 -17.31 6.90
CA SER A 49 4.84 -18.61 6.22
C SER A 49 3.70 -18.66 5.19
N ASP A 50 3.77 -19.61 4.25
CA ASP A 50 2.69 -19.82 3.27
C ASP A 50 1.37 -20.25 3.95
N SER A 51 1.47 -20.92 5.10
CA SER A 51 0.30 -21.27 5.91
C SER A 51 -0.39 -20.03 6.49
N GLU A 52 0.38 -19.09 7.02
CA GLU A 52 -0.16 -17.81 7.54
C GLU A 52 -0.80 -16.99 6.43
N ARG A 53 -0.14 -16.87 5.26
CA ARG A 53 -0.72 -16.17 4.08
C ARG A 53 -2.08 -16.74 3.70
N LYS A 54 -2.21 -18.07 3.62
CA LYS A 54 -3.49 -18.74 3.29
C LYS A 54 -4.57 -18.49 4.34
N ARG A 55 -4.22 -18.45 5.63
CA ARG A 55 -5.17 -18.17 6.72
C ARG A 55 -5.63 -16.70 6.70
N ILE A 56 -4.72 -15.76 6.46
CA ILE A 56 -5.04 -14.33 6.27
C ILE A 56 -6.00 -14.17 5.09
N ALA A 57 -5.71 -14.79 3.95
CA ALA A 57 -6.57 -14.75 2.77
C ALA A 57 -7.96 -15.36 3.05
N LYS A 58 -8.02 -16.53 3.73
CA LYS A 58 -9.28 -17.17 4.11
C LYS A 58 -10.14 -16.32 5.05
N ALA A 59 -9.50 -15.61 5.98
CA ALA A 59 -10.18 -14.69 6.89
C ALA A 59 -10.57 -13.38 6.22
N GLN A 60 -10.14 -13.14 4.98
CA GLN A 60 -10.28 -11.88 4.25
C GLN A 60 -9.65 -10.68 4.99
N ALA A 61 -8.71 -10.94 5.91
CA ALA A 61 -7.97 -9.89 6.59
C ALA A 61 -7.03 -9.17 5.63
N ILE A 62 -6.71 -7.93 5.96
CA ILE A 62 -6.04 -6.97 5.06
C ILE A 62 -4.58 -6.84 5.48
N ALA A 63 -3.66 -7.19 4.60
CA ALA A 63 -2.25 -6.87 4.80
C ALA A 63 -1.98 -5.41 4.39
N VAL A 64 -1.28 -4.66 5.23
CA VAL A 64 -0.90 -3.28 4.94
C VAL A 64 0.61 -3.23 4.67
N HIS A 65 0.98 -3.07 3.40
CA HIS A 65 2.38 -2.92 2.99
C HIS A 65 2.88 -1.51 3.29
N CYS A 66 3.88 -1.41 4.17
CA CYS A 66 4.47 -0.15 4.66
C CYS A 66 5.94 -0.03 4.21
N PRO A 67 6.22 0.15 2.90
CA PRO A 67 7.56 -0.02 2.35
C PRO A 67 8.59 0.98 2.89
N THR A 68 8.19 2.22 3.16
CA THR A 68 9.09 3.25 3.68
C THR A 68 9.52 2.96 5.12
N SER A 69 8.60 2.50 5.95
CA SER A 69 8.89 2.06 7.32
C SER A 69 9.75 0.80 7.33
N ASN A 70 9.34 -0.23 6.59
CA ASN A 70 10.08 -1.48 6.50
C ASN A 70 11.53 -1.28 6.06
N GLY A 71 11.76 -0.38 5.09
CA GLY A 71 13.08 -0.02 4.61
C GLY A 71 13.89 0.78 5.64
N PHE A 72 13.27 1.77 6.28
CA PHE A 72 13.92 2.63 7.26
C PHE A 72 14.35 1.86 8.52
N LEU A 73 13.51 0.97 9.00
CA LEU A 73 13.77 0.14 10.18
C LEU A 73 14.57 -1.15 9.87
N GLY A 74 14.78 -1.46 8.59
CA GLY A 74 15.47 -2.68 8.18
C GLY A 74 14.67 -3.96 8.45
N SER A 75 13.34 -3.85 8.51
CA SER A 75 12.43 -4.95 8.85
C SER A 75 12.45 -6.08 7.81
N GLY A 76 12.59 -5.74 6.52
CA GLY A 76 12.66 -6.70 5.42
C GLY A 76 11.83 -6.28 4.20
N LEU A 77 11.73 -7.18 3.23
CA LEU A 77 11.02 -6.97 1.98
C LEU A 77 9.68 -7.71 1.99
N TYR A 78 8.58 -6.98 1.79
CA TYR A 78 7.26 -7.59 1.65
C TYR A 78 7.12 -8.31 0.32
N GLU A 79 6.74 -9.59 0.32
CA GLU A 79 6.63 -10.45 -0.85
C GLU A 79 5.23 -10.34 -1.49
N MET A 80 5.02 -9.32 -2.34
CA MET A 80 3.73 -9.05 -2.99
C MET A 80 3.25 -10.21 -3.86
N GLU A 81 4.16 -10.86 -4.60
CA GLU A 81 3.84 -12.00 -5.45
C GLU A 81 3.21 -13.14 -4.64
N LYS A 82 3.87 -13.56 -3.55
CA LYS A 82 3.34 -14.61 -2.68
C LYS A 82 2.02 -14.23 -2.01
N ALA A 83 1.86 -12.95 -1.66
CA ALA A 83 0.60 -12.47 -1.12
C ALA A 83 -0.53 -12.56 -2.15
N ASN A 84 -0.28 -12.14 -3.40
CA ASN A 84 -1.23 -12.24 -4.51
C ASN A 84 -1.56 -13.71 -4.83
N GLU A 85 -0.56 -14.61 -4.90
CA GLU A 85 -0.75 -16.05 -5.14
C GLU A 85 -1.59 -16.71 -4.04
N ALA A 86 -1.42 -16.29 -2.79
CA ALA A 86 -2.24 -16.78 -1.68
C ALA A 86 -3.66 -16.18 -1.66
N GLY A 87 -3.95 -15.17 -2.49
CA GLY A 87 -5.23 -14.47 -2.54
C GLY A 87 -5.40 -13.45 -1.41
N MET A 88 -4.31 -12.96 -0.80
CA MET A 88 -4.38 -11.95 0.25
C MET A 88 -4.81 -10.59 -0.32
N GLN A 89 -5.64 -9.89 0.42
CA GLN A 89 -5.89 -8.47 0.18
C GLN A 89 -4.70 -7.67 0.69
N THR A 90 -4.07 -6.90 -0.18
CA THR A 90 -2.94 -6.03 0.19
C THR A 90 -3.23 -4.59 -0.19
N VAL A 91 -3.09 -3.69 0.76
CA VAL A 91 -3.18 -2.24 0.60
C VAL A 91 -1.85 -1.57 0.94
N ILE A 92 -1.71 -0.29 0.60
CA ILE A 92 -0.49 0.49 0.83
C ILE A 92 -0.71 1.43 2.01
N GLY A 93 0.23 1.48 2.94
CA GLY A 93 0.23 2.39 4.09
C GLY A 93 1.55 3.13 4.25
N THR A 94 1.50 4.35 4.78
CA THR A 94 2.70 5.17 5.04
C THR A 94 3.41 4.77 6.32
N ASP A 95 2.64 4.33 7.32
CA ASP A 95 3.15 4.06 8.66
C ASP A 95 4.00 5.22 9.20
N ILE A 96 3.52 6.46 9.04
CA ILE A 96 4.28 7.65 9.43
C ILE A 96 4.63 7.63 10.91
N GLY A 97 5.91 7.83 11.20
CA GLY A 97 6.54 7.62 12.49
C GLY A 97 7.65 6.57 12.35
N GLY A 98 7.34 5.33 11.95
CA GLY A 98 8.29 4.37 11.36
C GLY A 98 8.56 4.68 9.88
N GLY A 99 7.51 5.03 9.14
CA GLY A 99 7.62 5.51 7.76
C GLY A 99 8.14 6.96 7.68
N THR A 100 8.75 7.31 6.55
CA THR A 100 9.53 8.54 6.36
C THR A 100 8.78 9.66 5.62
N SER A 101 7.52 9.44 5.20
CA SER A 101 6.75 10.43 4.45
C SER A 101 5.25 10.23 4.61
N PHE A 102 4.48 11.33 4.65
CA PHE A 102 3.02 11.28 4.49
C PHE A 102 2.56 11.05 3.04
N SER A 103 3.46 11.25 2.06
CA SER A 103 3.12 11.15 0.65
C SER A 103 2.89 9.70 0.23
N ILE A 104 1.68 9.40 -0.24
CA ILE A 104 1.38 8.11 -0.86
C ILE A 104 2.19 7.91 -2.16
N PHE A 105 2.47 8.95 -2.93
CA PHE A 105 3.34 8.84 -4.11
C PHE A 105 4.73 8.33 -3.72
N HIS A 106 5.33 8.90 -2.67
CA HIS A 106 6.62 8.44 -2.16
C HIS A 106 6.55 6.97 -1.70
N THR A 107 5.47 6.61 -1.02
CA THR A 107 5.23 5.22 -0.57
C THR A 107 5.06 4.26 -1.74
N LEU A 108 4.37 4.66 -2.81
CA LEU A 108 4.24 3.86 -4.03
C LEU A 108 5.59 3.66 -4.72
N GLY A 109 6.42 4.70 -4.80
CA GLY A 109 7.80 4.60 -5.32
C GLY A 109 8.66 3.61 -4.53
N ALA A 110 8.59 3.67 -3.20
CA ALA A 110 9.27 2.72 -2.32
C ALA A 110 8.73 1.29 -2.51
N SER A 111 7.40 1.12 -2.63
CA SER A 111 6.78 -0.17 -2.92
C SER A 111 7.32 -0.76 -4.24
N TYR A 112 7.36 0.04 -5.31
CA TYR A 112 7.93 -0.39 -6.58
C TYR A 112 9.36 -0.88 -6.43
N GLN A 113 10.24 -0.13 -5.71
CA GLN A 113 11.63 -0.54 -5.49
C GLN A 113 11.74 -1.86 -4.73
N VAL A 114 10.94 -2.04 -3.66
CA VAL A 114 10.89 -3.30 -2.90
C VAL A 114 10.49 -4.46 -3.80
N GLN A 115 9.47 -4.28 -4.66
CA GLN A 115 9.04 -5.35 -5.55
C GLN A 115 10.05 -5.65 -6.65
N GLN A 116 10.79 -4.67 -7.15
CA GLN A 116 11.92 -4.92 -8.07
C GLN A 116 13.02 -5.77 -7.40
N LEU A 117 13.33 -5.54 -6.13
CA LEU A 117 14.30 -6.37 -5.37
C LEU A 117 13.78 -7.80 -5.16
N ASN A 118 12.47 -8.00 -5.13
CA ASN A 118 11.82 -9.32 -5.08
C ASN A 118 11.62 -9.96 -6.48
N ASN A 119 12.13 -9.34 -7.56
CA ASN A 119 11.90 -9.76 -8.96
C ASN A 119 10.42 -9.80 -9.37
N TYR A 120 9.58 -9.00 -8.73
CA TYR A 120 8.16 -8.86 -9.05
C TYR A 120 7.91 -7.58 -9.85
N PRO A 121 7.42 -7.65 -11.11
CA PRO A 121 7.22 -6.49 -11.97
C PRO A 121 5.91 -5.75 -11.63
N MET A 122 5.87 -5.08 -10.49
CA MET A 122 4.71 -4.31 -10.07
C MET A 122 4.40 -3.19 -11.06
N SER A 123 3.22 -3.21 -11.67
CA SER A 123 2.80 -2.17 -12.61
C SER A 123 2.32 -0.90 -11.88
N ALA A 124 2.37 0.24 -12.58
CA ALA A 124 1.80 1.47 -12.04
C ALA A 124 0.28 1.35 -11.79
N PHE A 125 -0.44 0.65 -12.66
CA PHE A 125 -1.88 0.41 -12.46
C PHE A 125 -2.16 -0.38 -11.17
N GLU A 126 -1.38 -1.43 -10.89
CA GLU A 126 -1.50 -2.20 -9.67
C GLU A 126 -1.22 -1.32 -8.44
N ALA A 127 -0.13 -0.53 -8.49
CA ALA A 127 0.26 0.37 -7.41
C ALA A 127 -0.86 1.37 -7.06
N PHE A 128 -1.38 2.07 -8.07
CA PHE A 128 -2.47 3.02 -7.86
C PHE A 128 -3.78 2.36 -7.47
N TYR A 129 -4.09 1.18 -8.01
CA TYR A 129 -5.27 0.41 -7.58
C TYR A 129 -5.19 0.08 -6.09
N LYS A 130 -4.05 -0.43 -5.61
CA LYS A 130 -3.84 -0.76 -4.18
C LYS A 130 -3.89 0.47 -3.25
N ALA A 131 -3.65 1.68 -3.77
CA ALA A 131 -3.74 2.93 -3.02
C ALA A 131 -5.09 3.65 -3.15
N THR A 132 -6.01 3.18 -3.98
CA THR A 132 -7.30 3.82 -4.26
C THR A 132 -8.46 2.83 -4.15
N LEU A 133 -9.04 2.40 -5.27
CA LEU A 133 -10.19 1.51 -5.30
C LEU A 133 -9.93 0.16 -4.61
N GLY A 134 -8.72 -0.38 -4.71
CA GLY A 134 -8.34 -1.62 -4.02
C GLY A 134 -8.41 -1.46 -2.50
N SER A 135 -7.89 -0.34 -1.97
CA SER A 135 -8.01 -0.01 -0.55
C SER A 135 -9.47 0.18 -0.13
N ALA A 136 -10.26 0.92 -0.94
CA ALA A 136 -11.67 1.12 -0.65
C ALA A 136 -12.44 -0.22 -0.59
N LYS A 137 -12.18 -1.13 -1.53
CA LYS A 137 -12.77 -2.49 -1.52
C LYS A 137 -12.37 -3.28 -0.27
N SER A 138 -11.08 -3.31 0.05
CA SER A 138 -10.59 -4.01 1.24
C SER A 138 -11.19 -3.47 2.54
N LEU A 139 -11.52 -2.18 2.56
CA LEU A 139 -12.17 -1.52 3.70
C LEU A 139 -13.70 -1.53 3.60
N HIS A 140 -14.31 -2.26 2.65
CA HIS A 140 -15.77 -2.29 2.42
C HIS A 140 -16.39 -0.89 2.20
N LEU A 141 -15.62 0.04 1.62
CA LEU A 141 -16.02 1.42 1.34
C LEU A 141 -16.16 1.70 -0.17
N ASP A 142 -16.01 0.70 -1.03
CA ASP A 142 -16.03 0.86 -2.50
C ASP A 142 -17.40 1.25 -3.06
N GLN A 143 -18.45 1.14 -2.24
CA GLN A 143 -19.78 1.67 -2.58
C GLN A 143 -19.88 3.18 -2.31
N GLU A 144 -18.93 3.76 -1.55
CA GLU A 144 -18.93 5.15 -1.14
C GLU A 144 -17.80 5.95 -1.82
N ILE A 145 -16.58 5.41 -1.85
CA ILE A 145 -15.37 6.10 -2.32
C ILE A 145 -14.51 5.22 -3.24
N GLY A 146 -13.39 5.76 -3.72
CA GLY A 146 -12.36 5.02 -4.48
C GLY A 146 -12.58 4.99 -5.99
N SER A 147 -13.67 5.55 -6.51
CA SER A 147 -13.94 5.64 -7.95
C SER A 147 -14.85 6.84 -8.30
N PHE A 148 -14.87 7.20 -9.60
CA PHE A 148 -15.76 8.25 -10.15
C PHE A 148 -17.09 7.70 -10.67
N LEU A 149 -17.53 6.53 -10.22
CA LEU A 149 -18.82 5.99 -10.62
C LEU A 149 -19.98 6.86 -10.05
N PRO A 150 -21.09 7.04 -10.81
CA PRO A 150 -22.25 7.75 -10.31
C PRO A 150 -22.74 7.20 -8.97
N GLY A 151 -23.05 8.09 -8.03
CA GLY A 151 -23.50 7.73 -6.69
C GLY A 151 -22.38 7.59 -5.65
N ARG A 152 -21.12 7.71 -6.05
CA ARG A 152 -19.98 7.76 -5.12
C ARG A 152 -19.73 9.18 -4.63
N MET A 153 -19.15 9.31 -3.44
CA MET A 153 -18.63 10.60 -2.98
C MET A 153 -17.47 11.04 -3.86
N ALA A 154 -17.40 12.32 -4.14
CA ALA A 154 -16.36 12.92 -4.96
C ALA A 154 -15.10 13.19 -4.12
N ASP A 155 -14.42 12.11 -3.71
CA ASP A 155 -13.13 12.12 -3.01
C ASP A 155 -12.03 11.91 -4.04
N PHE A 156 -11.27 12.96 -4.33
CA PHE A 156 -10.20 12.91 -5.33
C PHE A 156 -9.13 13.97 -5.09
N ILE A 157 -7.99 13.78 -5.74
CA ILE A 157 -6.91 14.77 -5.82
C ILE A 157 -6.73 15.25 -7.25
N VAL A 158 -6.32 16.51 -7.42
CA VAL A 158 -5.83 17.06 -8.67
C VAL A 158 -4.30 17.05 -8.64
N VAL A 159 -3.69 16.48 -9.67
CA VAL A 159 -2.25 16.22 -9.71
C VAL A 159 -1.57 17.04 -10.80
N ASP A 160 -0.46 17.67 -10.45
CA ASP A 160 0.45 18.35 -11.37
C ASP A 160 1.60 17.41 -11.77
N TYR A 161 1.67 17.10 -13.07
CA TYR A 161 2.73 16.25 -13.64
C TYR A 161 4.08 16.98 -13.82
N SER A 162 4.16 18.26 -13.49
CA SER A 162 5.35 19.11 -13.64
C SER A 162 5.82 19.73 -12.33
N SER A 163 5.36 19.22 -11.20
CA SER A 163 5.62 19.80 -9.87
C SER A 163 7.09 19.77 -9.46
N THR A 164 7.90 18.93 -10.08
CA THR A 164 9.36 18.87 -9.91
C THR A 164 10.06 18.89 -11.24
N PHE A 165 11.36 19.26 -11.23
CA PHE A 165 12.17 19.28 -12.44
C PHE A 165 12.26 17.91 -13.12
N ALA A 166 12.38 16.84 -12.32
CA ALA A 166 12.42 15.46 -12.84
C ALA A 166 11.11 15.08 -13.53
N GLN A 167 9.96 15.42 -12.94
CA GLN A 167 8.65 15.19 -13.55
C GLN A 167 8.46 16.00 -14.82
N LEU A 168 8.83 17.28 -14.84
CA LEU A 168 8.75 18.14 -16.02
C LEU A 168 9.58 17.56 -17.17
N TYR A 169 10.83 17.17 -16.91
CA TYR A 169 11.69 16.55 -17.93
C TYR A 169 11.09 15.28 -18.50
N ARG A 170 10.59 14.39 -17.62
CA ARG A 170 9.96 13.14 -18.03
C ARG A 170 8.71 13.43 -18.88
N TYR A 171 7.86 14.35 -18.46
CA TYR A 171 6.66 14.76 -19.18
C TYR A 171 6.97 15.26 -20.59
N GLU A 172 7.93 16.20 -20.71
CA GLU A 172 8.37 16.74 -22.01
C GLU A 172 9.02 15.65 -22.89
N TYR A 173 9.79 14.74 -22.30
CA TYR A 173 10.36 13.60 -23.03
C TYR A 173 9.25 12.72 -23.61
N LEU A 174 8.25 12.34 -22.83
CA LEU A 174 7.13 11.51 -23.29
C LEU A 174 6.36 12.17 -24.43
N LYS A 175 6.15 13.49 -24.37
CA LYS A 175 5.51 14.25 -25.46
C LYS A 175 6.34 14.23 -26.74
N ARG A 176 7.63 14.52 -26.64
CA ARG A 176 8.55 14.56 -27.79
C ARG A 176 8.75 13.22 -28.47
N THR A 177 8.79 12.13 -27.68
CA THR A 177 8.98 10.76 -28.19
C THR A 177 7.68 10.09 -28.62
N LYS A 178 6.53 10.77 -28.49
CA LYS A 178 5.19 10.20 -28.71
C LYS A 178 4.89 8.96 -27.84
N ALA A 179 5.58 8.82 -26.70
CA ALA A 179 5.37 7.77 -25.71
C ALA A 179 4.34 8.20 -24.63
N TRP A 180 3.62 9.28 -24.88
CA TRP A 180 2.56 9.78 -24.02
C TRP A 180 1.40 8.79 -23.97
N ASN A 181 1.19 8.18 -22.81
CA ASN A 181 0.03 7.35 -22.47
C ASN A 181 -0.16 7.33 -20.96
N ILE A 182 -1.30 6.83 -20.50
CA ILE A 182 -1.67 6.83 -19.07
C ILE A 182 -0.71 5.97 -18.23
N GLU A 183 -0.24 4.86 -18.73
CA GLU A 183 0.69 3.98 -18.02
C GLU A 183 2.01 4.70 -17.72
N ASN A 184 2.60 5.34 -18.73
CA ASN A 184 3.84 6.11 -18.57
C ASN A 184 3.68 7.33 -17.67
N LEU A 185 2.49 7.95 -17.64
CA LEU A 185 2.18 9.04 -16.72
C LEU A 185 2.09 8.53 -15.27
N LEU A 186 1.32 7.48 -15.04
CA LEU A 186 1.18 6.87 -13.72
C LEU A 186 2.53 6.35 -13.22
N PHE A 187 3.33 5.74 -14.08
CA PHE A 187 4.68 5.32 -13.72
C PHE A 187 5.55 6.51 -13.31
N GLY A 188 5.47 7.62 -14.02
CA GLY A 188 6.16 8.86 -13.68
C GLY A 188 5.72 9.43 -12.33
N LEU A 189 4.42 9.42 -12.03
CA LEU A 189 3.89 9.81 -10.72
C LEU A 189 4.37 8.87 -9.62
N MET A 190 4.26 7.57 -9.83
CA MET A 190 4.71 6.55 -8.86
C MET A 190 6.18 6.71 -8.49
N THR A 191 7.05 7.04 -9.44
CA THR A 191 8.52 7.00 -9.25
C THR A 191 9.16 8.36 -8.96
N HIS A 192 8.51 9.49 -9.30
CA HIS A 192 9.11 10.83 -9.20
C HIS A 192 8.24 11.85 -8.47
N ALA A 193 6.96 11.50 -8.14
CA ALA A 193 6.09 12.43 -7.44
C ALA A 193 6.23 12.31 -5.91
N ASP A 194 5.89 13.41 -5.26
CA ASP A 194 5.70 13.51 -3.82
C ASP A 194 4.47 14.42 -3.53
N ASP A 195 4.34 14.93 -2.32
CA ASP A 195 3.25 15.82 -1.91
C ASP A 195 3.17 17.10 -2.74
N ARG A 196 4.28 17.56 -3.33
CA ARG A 196 4.30 18.74 -4.22
C ARG A 196 3.48 18.54 -5.49
N ALA A 197 3.23 17.30 -5.90
CA ALA A 197 2.41 17.00 -7.06
C ALA A 197 0.90 17.20 -6.79
N VAL A 198 0.47 17.24 -5.53
CA VAL A 198 -0.95 17.47 -5.19
C VAL A 198 -1.28 18.95 -5.29
N ARG A 199 -2.11 19.31 -6.28
CA ARG A 199 -2.59 20.68 -6.50
C ARG A 199 -3.82 21.00 -5.67
N ALA A 200 -4.75 20.05 -5.60
CA ALA A 200 -5.96 20.22 -4.80
C ALA A 200 -6.44 18.85 -4.29
N THR A 201 -7.13 18.87 -3.15
CA THR A 201 -7.79 17.72 -2.55
C THR A 201 -9.26 18.03 -2.34
N TYR A 202 -10.10 17.12 -2.79
CA TYR A 202 -11.56 17.21 -2.64
C TYR A 202 -12.06 16.06 -1.78
N ILE A 203 -12.93 16.37 -0.82
CA ILE A 203 -13.63 15.41 0.02
C ILE A 203 -15.13 15.71 -0.09
N ALA A 204 -15.93 14.70 -0.45
CA ALA A 204 -17.36 14.83 -0.72
C ALA A 204 -17.69 16.00 -1.66
N GLY A 205 -16.83 16.25 -2.67
CA GLY A 205 -16.97 17.34 -3.63
C GLY A 205 -16.56 18.72 -3.14
N GLN A 206 -16.14 18.86 -1.89
CA GLN A 206 -15.64 20.13 -1.33
C GLN A 206 -14.12 20.19 -1.44
N CYS A 207 -13.59 21.29 -1.97
CA CYS A 207 -12.15 21.55 -1.96
C CYS A 207 -11.68 21.84 -0.52
N VAL A 208 -10.87 20.93 0.04
CA VAL A 208 -10.33 21.05 1.39
C VAL A 208 -8.87 21.48 1.42
N HIS A 209 -8.20 21.42 0.28
CA HIS A 209 -6.85 21.89 0.08
C HIS A 209 -6.66 22.32 -1.38
N GLU A 210 -6.02 23.48 -1.57
CA GLU A 210 -5.59 23.98 -2.89
C GLU A 210 -4.23 24.69 -2.72
N ARG A 211 -3.33 24.45 -3.68
CA ARG A 211 -1.97 25.00 -3.71
C ARG A 211 -1.76 25.92 -4.89
#